data_945c53f0e4d26a2c46c64f0019845621
#
_entry.id   945c53f0e4d26a2c46c64f0019845621
#
_cell.length_a   1.000
_cell.length_b   1.000
_cell.length_c   1.000
_cell.angle_alpha   90.00
_cell.angle_beta   90.00
_cell.angle_gamma   90.00
#
_symmetry.space_group_name_H-M   'P 1'
#
loop_
_entity.id
_entity.type
_entity.pdbx_description
1 polymer ?
#
loop_
_entity_poly.entity_id
_entity_poly.type
_entity_poly.pdbx_seq_one_letter_code
_entity_poly.pdbx_strand_id
1 'polypeptide(L)'
;RWHQECDGRIIPGSKSNSPAKSTPWMPLRFNVAGNGEAYGRGRVEEFYGDLVSLESLMKAMVEGSAAAAKCVFLVSPSATTKPQSLASAASGSIIQGRAEDVSVVSVGKTADFKTVQEMINSLTQRLADAFLVLQVRHSDRTTASEVMAVQQELNEQLGGIFSGLSQELLLPYLHRKLHLLARSKKVPTLPKGLVLPTVVAGIGNVGRGQDKQ
;
A
#
# COMPACT_ATOMS: atom_id res chain seq x y z
N ARG A 1 20.86 26.49 17.93
CA ARG A 1 19.88 26.79 18.98
C ARG A 1 18.53 26.28 18.54
N TRP A 2 17.74 25.78 19.45
CA TRP A 2 16.39 25.28 19.20
C TRP A 2 15.49 25.58 20.40
N HIS A 3 14.20 25.65 20.17
CA HIS A 3 13.15 25.82 21.18
C HIS A 3 11.89 25.11 20.71
N GLN A 4 10.97 24.92 21.62
CA GLN A 4 9.63 24.43 21.29
C GLN A 4 8.66 25.62 21.32
N GLU A 5 7.74 25.63 20.38
CA GLU A 5 6.75 26.68 20.22
C GLU A 5 5.36 26.05 20.02
N CYS A 6 4.37 26.66 20.60
CA CYS A 6 2.98 26.30 20.44
C CYS A 6 2.18 27.60 20.23
N ASP A 7 1.42 27.67 19.12
CA ASP A 7 0.66 28.86 18.72
C ASP A 7 1.46 30.17 18.75
N GLY A 8 2.67 30.15 18.22
CA GLY A 8 3.55 31.33 18.19
C GLY A 8 4.18 31.71 19.53
N ARG A 9 3.97 30.90 20.60
CA ARG A 9 4.54 31.15 21.92
C ARG A 9 5.59 30.12 22.27
N ILE A 10 6.78 30.60 22.62
CA ILE A 10 7.87 29.73 23.05
C ILE A 10 7.54 29.12 24.41
N ILE A 11 7.64 27.80 24.52
CA ILE A 11 7.42 27.08 25.77
C ILE A 11 8.57 27.41 26.75
N PRO A 12 8.26 27.88 27.98
CA PRO A 12 9.29 28.19 28.98
C PRO A 12 10.17 26.98 29.26
N GLY A 13 11.51 27.19 29.35
CA GLY A 13 12.47 26.13 29.60
C GLY A 13 12.82 25.25 28.39
N SER A 14 12.19 25.44 27.22
CA SER A 14 12.44 24.63 26.03
C SER A 14 13.67 25.07 25.23
N LYS A 15 14.21 26.27 25.48
CA LYS A 15 15.40 26.79 24.77
C LYS A 15 16.64 25.97 25.10
N SER A 16 17.30 25.46 24.06
CA SER A 16 18.53 24.70 24.24
C SER A 16 19.48 24.90 23.05
N ASN A 17 20.67 24.34 23.18
CA ASN A 17 21.71 24.40 22.16
C ASN A 17 22.30 22.99 21.93
N SER A 18 22.44 22.61 20.70
CA SER A 18 23.06 21.34 20.29
C SER A 18 23.96 21.56 19.09
N PRO A 19 25.04 20.80 18.93
CA PRO A 19 25.81 20.82 17.67
C PRO A 19 24.93 20.44 16.48
N ALA A 20 25.18 21.02 15.31
CA ALA A 20 24.38 20.78 14.11
C ALA A 20 24.31 19.28 13.73
N LYS A 21 25.42 18.55 13.90
CA LYS A 21 25.50 17.11 13.64
C LYS A 21 24.86 16.22 14.72
N SER A 22 24.39 16.79 15.82
CA SER A 22 23.80 16.08 16.96
C SER A 22 22.53 16.77 17.44
N THR A 23 21.68 17.16 16.47
CA THR A 23 20.37 17.75 16.74
C THR A 23 19.46 16.74 17.45
N PRO A 24 18.60 17.16 18.38
CA PRO A 24 17.61 16.26 19.00
C PRO A 24 16.43 15.94 18.09
N TRP A 25 16.28 16.69 16.99
CA TRP A 25 15.18 16.55 16.03
C TRP A 25 15.67 15.84 14.80
N MET A 26 14.97 14.78 14.39
CA MET A 26 15.28 13.97 13.21
C MET A 26 14.03 13.98 12.32
N PRO A 27 13.91 14.94 11.40
CA PRO A 27 12.79 14.96 10.46
C PRO A 27 12.95 13.79 9.48
N LEU A 28 12.08 12.81 9.59
CA LEU A 28 12.06 11.64 8.73
C LEU A 28 11.14 11.91 7.55
N ARG A 29 11.68 11.77 6.34
CA ARG A 29 10.94 11.89 5.10
C ARG A 29 11.01 10.56 4.38
N PHE A 30 9.85 9.97 4.10
CA PHE A 30 9.80 8.66 3.46
C PHE A 30 10.22 8.73 1.99
N ASN A 31 9.67 9.68 1.25
CA ASN A 31 10.03 9.98 -0.13
C ASN A 31 9.98 11.49 -0.35
N VAL A 32 10.83 12.01 -1.23
CA VAL A 32 10.92 13.45 -1.56
C VAL A 32 10.91 13.56 -3.07
N ALA A 33 9.95 14.28 -3.63
CA ALA A 33 9.77 14.39 -5.08
C ALA A 33 10.79 15.33 -5.76
N GLY A 34 11.48 16.18 -5.01
CA GLY A 34 12.45 17.11 -5.57
C GLY A 34 13.41 17.71 -4.54
N ASN A 35 14.52 18.28 -5.04
CA ASN A 35 15.48 19.01 -4.23
C ASN A 35 14.87 20.32 -3.73
N GLY A 36 14.33 20.33 -2.53
CA GLY A 36 13.79 21.55 -1.90
C GLY A 36 12.47 21.35 -1.18
N GLU A 37 11.84 20.20 -1.30
CA GLU A 37 10.66 19.90 -0.50
C GLU A 37 11.04 19.69 0.97
N ALA A 38 10.37 20.44 1.85
CA ALA A 38 10.59 20.34 3.30
C ALA A 38 9.91 19.11 3.90
N TYR A 39 8.81 18.66 3.30
CA TYR A 39 7.99 17.53 3.74
C TYR A 39 8.20 16.32 2.84
N GLY A 40 8.18 15.14 3.43
CA GLY A 40 8.14 13.89 2.69
C GLY A 40 6.73 13.53 2.25
N ARG A 41 6.63 12.78 1.15
CA ARG A 41 5.37 12.22 0.66
C ARG A 41 5.19 10.80 1.14
N GLY A 42 3.97 10.48 1.51
CA GLY A 42 3.58 9.11 1.86
C GLY A 42 3.17 8.29 0.65
N ARG A 43 3.30 6.96 0.72
CA ARG A 43 2.86 6.05 -0.35
C ARG A 43 1.39 6.22 -0.72
N VAL A 44 0.53 6.44 0.25
CA VAL A 44 -0.91 6.68 -0.01
C VAL A 44 -1.11 7.94 -0.84
N GLU A 45 -0.34 9.00 -0.59
CA GLU A 45 -0.41 10.24 -1.38
C GLU A 45 0.02 10.02 -2.83
N GLU A 46 1.11 9.26 -3.04
CA GLU A 46 1.62 8.94 -4.37
C GLU A 46 0.63 8.11 -5.20
N PHE A 47 -0.03 7.16 -4.57
CA PHE A 47 -0.95 6.22 -5.23
C PHE A 47 -2.43 6.53 -4.98
N TYR A 48 -2.75 7.75 -4.49
CA TYR A 48 -4.11 8.13 -4.15
C TYR A 48 -5.08 8.01 -5.33
N GLY A 49 -4.65 8.43 -6.53
CA GLY A 49 -5.46 8.32 -7.74
C GLY A 49 -5.81 6.87 -8.10
N ASP A 50 -4.86 5.95 -7.93
CA ASP A 50 -5.05 4.53 -8.19
C ASP A 50 -6.00 3.88 -7.17
N LEU A 51 -5.87 4.26 -5.89
CA LEU A 51 -6.76 3.80 -4.82
C LEU A 51 -8.20 4.24 -5.05
N VAL A 52 -8.42 5.51 -5.39
CA VAL A 52 -9.76 6.03 -5.72
C VAL A 52 -10.34 5.36 -6.97
N SER A 53 -9.50 5.12 -7.99
CA SER A 53 -9.93 4.43 -9.21
C SER A 53 -10.34 2.99 -8.92
N LEU A 54 -9.57 2.27 -8.12
CA LEU A 54 -9.87 0.90 -7.70
C LEU A 54 -11.20 0.84 -6.93
N GLU A 55 -11.39 1.72 -5.95
CA GLU A 55 -12.63 1.82 -5.17
C GLU A 55 -13.84 2.07 -6.07
N SER A 56 -13.73 3.02 -7.01
CA SER A 56 -14.80 3.36 -7.95
C SER A 56 -15.15 2.21 -8.87
N LEU A 57 -14.16 1.48 -9.40
CA LEU A 57 -14.38 0.31 -10.24
C LEU A 57 -15.02 -0.84 -9.47
N MET A 58 -14.56 -1.11 -8.26
CA MET A 58 -15.14 -2.13 -7.39
C MET A 58 -16.60 -1.82 -7.05
N LYS A 59 -16.89 -0.56 -6.71
CA LYS A 59 -18.27 -0.09 -6.46
C LYS A 59 -19.15 -0.27 -7.69
N ALA A 60 -18.69 0.18 -8.86
CA ALA A 60 -19.44 0.03 -10.12
C ALA A 60 -19.69 -1.44 -10.47
N MET A 61 -18.73 -2.33 -10.20
CA MET A 61 -18.89 -3.77 -10.41
C MET A 61 -19.96 -4.37 -9.49
N VAL A 62 -19.95 -4.01 -8.22
CA VAL A 62 -20.96 -4.49 -7.25
C VAL A 62 -22.36 -3.98 -7.63
N GLU A 63 -22.49 -2.69 -7.93
CA GLU A 63 -23.76 -2.09 -8.35
C GLU A 63 -24.26 -2.67 -9.68
N GLY A 64 -23.36 -2.85 -10.64
CA GLY A 64 -23.66 -3.47 -11.93
C GLY A 64 -24.09 -4.94 -11.79
N SER A 65 -23.40 -5.70 -10.93
CA SER A 65 -23.76 -7.09 -10.63
C SER A 65 -25.13 -7.18 -9.96
N ALA A 66 -25.43 -6.30 -9.03
CA ALA A 66 -26.72 -6.21 -8.37
C ALA A 66 -27.84 -5.82 -9.36
N ALA A 67 -27.56 -4.94 -10.32
CA ALA A 67 -28.48 -4.58 -11.39
C ALA A 67 -28.68 -5.75 -12.37
N ALA A 68 -27.63 -6.45 -12.74
CA ALA A 68 -27.70 -7.63 -13.62
C ALA A 68 -28.46 -8.80 -13.02
N ALA A 69 -28.44 -8.94 -11.69
CA ALA A 69 -29.21 -9.97 -10.97
C ALA A 69 -30.72 -9.68 -10.95
N LYS A 70 -31.13 -8.46 -11.28
CA LYS A 70 -32.56 -8.11 -11.39
C LYS A 70 -33.05 -8.52 -12.76
N CYS A 71 -33.82 -9.62 -12.81
CA CYS A 71 -34.60 -9.98 -13.98
C CYS A 71 -35.96 -9.25 -13.97
N VAL A 72 -36.23 -8.50 -15.02
CA VAL A 72 -37.53 -7.87 -15.25
C VAL A 72 -38.22 -8.61 -16.41
N PHE A 73 -39.39 -9.13 -16.13
CA PHE A 73 -40.20 -9.77 -17.15
C PHE A 73 -41.19 -8.75 -17.76
N LEU A 74 -41.15 -8.60 -19.06
CA LEU A 74 -42.11 -7.80 -19.81
C LEU A 74 -43.14 -8.72 -20.38
N VAL A 75 -44.40 -8.44 -20.11
CA VAL A 75 -45.54 -9.14 -20.69
C VAL A 75 -46.20 -8.23 -21.71
N SER A 76 -46.44 -8.73 -22.91
CA SER A 76 -47.09 -7.97 -23.99
C SER A 76 -48.50 -7.55 -23.56
N PRO A 77 -48.95 -6.30 -23.89
CA PRO A 77 -50.32 -5.87 -23.58
C PRO A 77 -51.42 -6.74 -24.21
N SER A 78 -51.12 -7.44 -25.29
CA SER A 78 -52.02 -8.36 -26.00
C SER A 78 -51.82 -9.83 -25.63
N ALA A 79 -51.00 -10.09 -24.57
CA ALA A 79 -50.68 -11.45 -24.17
C ALA A 79 -51.85 -12.21 -23.61
N THR A 80 -51.93 -13.49 -23.92
CA THR A 80 -52.82 -14.46 -23.29
C THR A 80 -52.35 -14.88 -21.89
N THR A 81 -51.07 -14.67 -21.62
CA THR A 81 -50.42 -14.99 -20.35
C THR A 81 -50.71 -13.90 -19.31
N LYS A 82 -51.36 -14.27 -18.20
CA LYS A 82 -51.63 -13.30 -17.12
C LYS A 82 -50.41 -13.01 -16.28
N PRO A 83 -50.02 -11.73 -16.09
CA PRO A 83 -48.82 -11.37 -15.30
C PRO A 83 -48.85 -11.90 -13.87
N GLN A 84 -50.04 -11.95 -13.26
CA GLN A 84 -50.19 -12.45 -11.88
C GLN A 84 -49.91 -13.94 -11.76
N SER A 85 -50.29 -14.75 -12.78
CA SER A 85 -49.99 -16.18 -12.81
C SER A 85 -48.48 -16.43 -12.94
N LEU A 86 -47.80 -15.60 -13.70
CA LEU A 86 -46.33 -15.67 -13.83
C LEU A 86 -45.64 -15.27 -12.53
N ALA A 87 -46.09 -14.21 -11.88
CA ALA A 87 -45.50 -13.72 -10.64
C ALA A 87 -45.71 -14.66 -9.43
N SER A 88 -46.79 -15.42 -9.41
CA SER A 88 -47.11 -16.38 -8.34
C SER A 88 -46.60 -17.79 -8.61
N ALA A 89 -46.03 -18.05 -9.77
CA ALA A 89 -45.54 -19.36 -10.17
C ALA A 89 -44.31 -19.81 -9.41
N ALA A 90 -44.38 -21.01 -8.84
CA ALA A 90 -43.19 -21.64 -8.24
C ALA A 90 -42.26 -22.20 -9.34
N SER A 91 -40.97 -22.36 -9.01
CA SER A 91 -40.01 -22.97 -9.94
C SER A 91 -40.49 -24.38 -10.39
N GLY A 92 -40.58 -24.58 -11.70
CA GLY A 92 -41.04 -25.85 -12.29
C GLY A 92 -42.58 -25.97 -12.44
N SER A 93 -43.38 -24.95 -12.11
CA SER A 93 -44.79 -24.94 -12.33
C SER A 93 -45.16 -24.80 -13.82
N ILE A 94 -46.27 -25.42 -14.23
CA ILE A 94 -46.81 -25.32 -15.59
C ILE A 94 -47.82 -24.19 -15.63
N ILE A 95 -47.57 -23.20 -16.49
CA ILE A 95 -48.44 -22.04 -16.68
C ILE A 95 -48.96 -22.08 -18.12
N GLN A 96 -50.25 -21.77 -18.28
CA GLN A 96 -50.86 -21.63 -19.59
C GLN A 96 -50.48 -20.26 -20.19
N GLY A 97 -49.86 -20.25 -21.38
CA GLY A 97 -49.43 -19.03 -22.07
C GLY A 97 -48.63 -19.33 -23.32
N ARG A 98 -48.26 -18.28 -24.03
CA ARG A 98 -47.32 -18.37 -25.15
C ARG A 98 -45.93 -17.82 -24.71
N ALA A 99 -44.88 -18.52 -25.09
CA ALA A 99 -43.49 -18.09 -24.80
C ALA A 99 -43.15 -16.70 -25.40
N GLU A 100 -43.79 -16.36 -26.52
CA GLU A 100 -43.61 -15.08 -27.21
C GLU A 100 -44.22 -13.88 -26.46
N ASP A 101 -45.15 -14.14 -25.57
CA ASP A 101 -45.84 -13.12 -24.78
C ASP A 101 -44.98 -12.54 -23.68
N VAL A 102 -43.88 -13.23 -23.31
CA VAL A 102 -43.01 -12.87 -22.18
C VAL A 102 -41.58 -12.67 -22.68
N SER A 103 -41.08 -11.47 -22.54
CA SER A 103 -39.68 -11.18 -22.80
C SER A 103 -38.92 -10.87 -21.50
N VAL A 104 -37.73 -11.38 -21.39
CA VAL A 104 -36.87 -11.11 -20.24
C VAL A 104 -35.92 -9.96 -20.59
N VAL A 105 -36.05 -8.88 -19.85
CA VAL A 105 -35.06 -7.80 -19.95
C VAL A 105 -33.95 -8.10 -18.95
N SER A 106 -32.85 -8.63 -19.45
CA SER A 106 -31.62 -8.77 -18.68
C SER A 106 -30.60 -7.76 -19.17
N VAL A 107 -29.87 -7.13 -18.24
CA VAL A 107 -28.77 -6.26 -18.60
C VAL A 107 -27.58 -7.13 -19.00
N GLY A 108 -27.59 -7.61 -20.24
CA GLY A 108 -26.62 -8.58 -20.78
C GLY A 108 -25.26 -7.99 -21.14
N LYS A 109 -24.59 -7.29 -20.23
CA LYS A 109 -23.26 -6.70 -20.45
C LYS A 109 -22.11 -7.51 -19.83
N THR A 110 -22.14 -8.83 -20.02
CA THR A 110 -21.10 -9.73 -19.46
C THR A 110 -19.69 -9.43 -19.96
N ALA A 111 -19.55 -8.95 -21.20
CA ALA A 111 -18.24 -8.55 -21.76
C ALA A 111 -17.64 -7.35 -21.02
N ASP A 112 -18.47 -6.36 -20.67
CA ASP A 112 -18.03 -5.16 -19.94
C ASP A 112 -17.53 -5.53 -18.54
N PHE A 113 -18.16 -6.46 -17.85
CA PHE A 113 -17.74 -6.94 -16.53
C PHE A 113 -16.36 -7.61 -16.57
N LYS A 114 -16.05 -8.36 -17.62
CA LYS A 114 -14.73 -8.98 -17.77
C LYS A 114 -13.63 -7.93 -17.90
N THR A 115 -13.85 -6.91 -18.72
CA THR A 115 -12.90 -5.81 -18.89
C THR A 115 -12.67 -5.04 -17.57
N VAL A 116 -13.75 -4.76 -16.83
CA VAL A 116 -13.64 -4.10 -15.52
C VAL A 116 -12.87 -4.97 -14.53
N GLN A 117 -13.11 -6.29 -14.51
CA GLN A 117 -12.36 -7.21 -13.66
C GLN A 117 -10.87 -7.25 -14.01
N GLU A 118 -10.52 -7.23 -15.29
CA GLU A 118 -9.13 -7.16 -15.73
C GLU A 118 -8.45 -5.85 -15.28
N MET A 119 -9.17 -4.71 -15.35
CA MET A 119 -8.68 -3.44 -14.84
C MET A 119 -8.48 -3.45 -13.32
N ILE A 120 -9.44 -4.01 -12.56
CA ILE A 120 -9.34 -4.18 -11.10
C ILE A 120 -8.11 -5.02 -10.75
N ASN A 121 -7.90 -6.15 -11.44
CA ASN A 121 -6.75 -7.01 -11.21
C ASN A 121 -5.42 -6.30 -11.49
N SER A 122 -5.35 -5.54 -12.59
CA SER A 122 -4.16 -4.76 -12.96
C SER A 122 -3.85 -3.68 -11.92
N LEU A 123 -4.86 -2.92 -11.47
CA LEU A 123 -4.68 -1.90 -10.44
C LEU A 123 -4.29 -2.53 -9.09
N THR A 124 -4.92 -3.65 -8.73
CA THR A 124 -4.59 -4.37 -7.49
C THR A 124 -3.14 -4.84 -7.50
N GLN A 125 -2.67 -5.40 -8.62
CA GLN A 125 -1.28 -5.83 -8.76
C GLN A 125 -0.33 -4.65 -8.63
N ARG A 126 -0.58 -3.54 -9.33
CA ARG A 126 0.25 -2.34 -9.25
C ARG A 126 0.32 -1.74 -7.86
N LEU A 127 -0.81 -1.73 -7.14
CA LEU A 127 -0.85 -1.28 -5.75
C LEU A 127 -0.13 -2.27 -4.82
N ALA A 128 -0.28 -3.57 -5.02
CA ALA A 128 0.43 -4.57 -4.24
C ALA A 128 1.96 -4.39 -4.35
N ASP A 129 2.47 -4.18 -5.57
CA ASP A 129 3.89 -3.92 -5.82
C ASP A 129 4.32 -2.60 -5.16
N ALA A 130 3.51 -1.54 -5.29
CA ALA A 130 3.80 -0.24 -4.69
C ALA A 130 3.85 -0.27 -3.17
N PHE A 131 2.98 -1.04 -2.53
CA PHE A 131 2.93 -1.19 -1.06
C PHE A 131 3.78 -2.36 -0.55
N LEU A 132 4.60 -2.98 -1.39
CA LEU A 132 5.49 -4.08 -1.04
C LEU A 132 4.75 -5.28 -0.41
N VAL A 133 3.55 -5.54 -0.88
CA VAL A 133 2.79 -6.71 -0.45
C VAL A 133 3.40 -7.94 -1.08
N LEU A 134 4.08 -8.73 -0.26
CA LEU A 134 4.66 -10.00 -0.70
C LEU A 134 3.56 -10.93 -1.18
N GLN A 135 3.47 -11.11 -2.48
CA GLN A 135 2.70 -12.20 -3.06
C GLN A 135 3.54 -13.48 -2.99
N VAL A 136 3.54 -14.10 -1.82
CA VAL A 136 4.08 -15.47 -1.71
C VAL A 136 3.14 -16.34 -2.53
N ARG A 137 3.57 -16.69 -3.74
CA ARG A 137 2.88 -17.71 -4.54
C ARG A 137 3.02 -19.04 -3.80
N HIS A 138 2.01 -19.41 -3.05
CA HIS A 138 1.88 -20.75 -2.51
C HIS A 138 1.54 -21.68 -3.68
N SER A 139 2.55 -22.08 -4.43
CA SER A 139 2.44 -23.24 -5.30
C SER A 139 3.06 -24.42 -4.56
N ASP A 140 2.42 -25.58 -4.62
CA ASP A 140 2.91 -26.83 -3.99
C ASP A 140 4.29 -27.29 -4.52
N ARG A 141 4.88 -26.53 -5.46
CA ARG A 141 6.18 -26.77 -6.10
C ARG A 141 7.09 -25.54 -6.09
N THR A 142 6.98 -24.66 -5.11
CA THR A 142 7.88 -23.50 -5.01
C THR A 142 9.30 -24.00 -4.74
N THR A 143 10.21 -23.76 -5.66
CA THR A 143 11.62 -24.17 -5.51
C THR A 143 12.36 -23.19 -4.60
N ALA A 144 13.42 -23.69 -3.92
CA ALA A 144 14.28 -22.84 -3.10
C ALA A 144 14.86 -21.65 -3.90
N SER A 145 15.09 -21.82 -5.20
CA SER A 145 15.56 -20.77 -6.11
C SER A 145 14.52 -19.67 -6.32
N GLU A 146 13.23 -20.00 -6.41
CA GLU A 146 12.16 -19.00 -6.53
C GLU A 146 12.02 -18.19 -5.25
N VAL A 147 12.11 -18.82 -4.09
CA VAL A 147 12.08 -18.12 -2.80
C VAL A 147 13.26 -17.16 -2.68
N MET A 148 14.47 -17.58 -3.10
CA MET A 148 15.63 -16.68 -3.11
C MET A 148 15.47 -15.51 -4.08
N ALA A 149 14.93 -15.74 -5.28
CA ALA A 149 14.69 -14.68 -6.26
C ALA A 149 13.69 -13.64 -5.74
N VAL A 150 12.57 -14.07 -5.15
CA VAL A 150 11.58 -13.18 -4.52
C VAL A 150 12.20 -12.39 -3.34
N GLN A 151 13.03 -13.04 -2.54
CA GLN A 151 13.73 -12.35 -1.45
C GLN A 151 14.74 -11.33 -1.97
N GLN A 152 15.44 -11.62 -3.06
CA GLN A 152 16.38 -10.70 -3.68
C GLN A 152 15.66 -9.48 -4.27
N GLU A 153 14.57 -9.69 -5.00
CA GLU A 153 13.75 -8.62 -5.55
C GLU A 153 13.19 -7.71 -4.45
N LEU A 154 12.69 -8.29 -3.35
CA LEU A 154 12.24 -7.53 -2.19
C LEU A 154 13.38 -6.70 -1.57
N ASN A 155 14.58 -7.26 -1.45
CA ASN A 155 15.73 -6.54 -0.93
C ASN A 155 16.16 -5.39 -1.83
N GLU A 156 16.05 -5.53 -3.14
CA GLU A 156 16.34 -4.45 -4.10
C GLU A 156 15.30 -3.33 -4.00
N GLN A 157 14.01 -3.67 -3.91
CA GLN A 157 12.92 -2.70 -3.72
C GLN A 157 13.02 -1.98 -2.37
N LEU A 158 13.36 -2.70 -1.30
CA LEU A 158 13.56 -2.14 0.04
C LEU A 158 14.85 -1.33 0.15
N GLY A 159 15.86 -1.60 -0.68
CA GLY A 159 17.18 -0.98 -0.61
C GLY A 159 17.14 0.54 -0.69
N GLY A 160 16.32 1.10 -1.55
CA GLY A 160 16.11 2.55 -1.66
C GLY A 160 15.52 3.16 -0.41
N ILE A 161 14.50 2.51 0.18
CA ILE A 161 13.83 2.95 1.41
C ILE A 161 14.79 2.87 2.59
N PHE A 162 15.54 1.77 2.73
CA PHE A 162 16.54 1.62 3.77
C PHE A 162 17.67 2.62 3.67
N SER A 163 18.09 3.00 2.46
CA SER A 163 19.09 4.03 2.25
C SER A 163 18.61 5.38 2.81
N GLY A 164 17.39 5.80 2.49
CA GLY A 164 16.78 7.01 3.03
C GLY A 164 16.66 6.99 4.55
N LEU A 165 16.13 5.91 5.11
CA LEU A 165 16.01 5.71 6.55
C LEU A 165 17.37 5.71 7.25
N SER A 166 18.39 5.11 6.63
CA SER A 166 19.75 5.10 7.19
C SER A 166 20.33 6.49 7.25
N GLN A 167 20.13 7.31 6.24
CA GLN A 167 20.65 8.67 6.17
C GLN A 167 19.89 9.66 7.06
N GLU A 168 18.58 9.61 7.07
CA GLU A 168 17.74 10.60 7.76
C GLU A 168 17.43 10.22 9.22
N LEU A 169 17.46 8.95 9.58
CA LEU A 169 17.16 8.47 10.93
C LEU A 169 18.35 7.80 11.61
N LEU A 170 18.88 6.70 11.04
CA LEU A 170 19.84 5.86 11.78
C LEU A 170 21.16 6.56 12.03
N LEU A 171 21.75 7.21 11.02
CA LEU A 171 22.99 7.97 11.17
C LEU A 171 22.84 9.16 12.12
N PRO A 172 21.85 10.05 11.99
CA PRO A 172 21.64 11.14 12.95
C PRO A 172 21.38 10.63 14.37
N TYR A 173 20.61 9.56 14.52
CA TYR A 173 20.34 8.93 15.82
C TYR A 173 21.64 8.40 16.46
N LEU A 174 22.46 7.68 15.68
CA LEU A 174 23.73 7.16 16.15
C LEU A 174 24.67 8.30 16.58
N HIS A 175 24.81 9.33 15.76
CA HIS A 175 25.58 10.52 16.11
C HIS A 175 25.10 11.19 17.41
N ARG A 176 23.79 11.32 17.55
CA ARG A 176 23.19 11.86 18.77
C ARG A 176 23.47 10.98 19.99
N LYS A 177 23.32 9.67 19.86
CA LYS A 177 23.57 8.71 20.94
C LYS A 177 25.02 8.73 21.37
N LEU A 178 25.97 8.70 20.44
CA LEU A 178 27.39 8.78 20.70
C LEU A 178 27.77 10.09 21.40
N HIS A 179 27.20 11.21 20.94
CA HIS A 179 27.43 12.52 21.58
C HIS A 179 26.95 12.52 23.04
N LEU A 180 25.77 11.97 23.32
CA LEU A 180 25.23 11.90 24.68
C LEU A 180 26.07 10.97 25.58
N LEU A 181 26.50 9.82 25.05
CA LEU A 181 27.34 8.87 25.78
C LEU A 181 28.73 9.45 26.09
N ALA A 182 29.33 10.15 25.12
CA ALA A 182 30.60 10.86 25.35
C ALA A 182 30.47 11.96 26.39
N ARG A 183 29.36 12.72 26.35
CA ARG A 183 29.07 13.76 27.36
C ARG A 183 28.88 13.18 28.77
N SER A 184 28.28 11.99 28.87
CA SER A 184 28.11 11.29 30.15
C SER A 184 29.36 10.50 30.59
N LYS A 185 30.47 10.61 29.87
CA LYS A 185 31.74 9.87 30.12
C LYS A 185 31.59 8.35 30.12
N LYS A 186 30.54 7.81 29.50
CA LYS A 186 30.31 6.37 29.40
C LYS A 186 31.09 5.74 28.22
N VAL A 187 31.51 6.54 27.27
CA VAL A 187 32.32 6.12 26.11
C VAL A 187 33.46 7.12 25.95
N PRO A 188 34.69 6.66 25.67
CA PRO A 188 35.79 7.56 25.38
C PRO A 188 35.50 8.41 24.15
N THR A 189 36.00 9.63 24.13
CA THR A 189 35.86 10.52 22.96
C THR A 189 36.56 9.89 21.75
N LEU A 190 35.82 9.63 20.70
CA LEU A 190 36.37 9.10 19.46
C LEU A 190 37.31 10.12 18.82
N PRO A 191 38.48 9.70 18.33
CA PRO A 191 39.42 10.58 17.65
C PRO A 191 38.77 11.21 16.41
N LYS A 192 38.88 12.51 16.27
CA LYS A 192 38.34 13.23 15.13
C LYS A 192 39.01 12.75 13.83
N GLY A 193 38.22 12.35 12.86
CA GLY A 193 38.69 11.97 11.52
C GLY A 193 39.21 10.54 11.35
N LEU A 194 39.29 9.74 12.42
CA LEU A 194 39.78 8.36 12.36
C LEU A 194 38.61 7.32 12.31
N VAL A 195 37.42 7.69 12.79
CA VAL A 195 36.30 6.79 12.87
C VAL A 195 35.07 7.50 12.29
N LEU A 196 34.52 6.92 11.22
CA LEU A 196 33.23 7.31 10.65
C LEU A 196 32.22 6.22 11.00
N PRO A 197 31.15 6.52 11.75
CA PRO A 197 30.10 5.56 11.97
C PRO A 197 29.40 5.27 10.64
N THR A 198 29.36 4.00 10.25
CA THR A 198 28.61 3.51 9.11
C THR A 198 27.49 2.62 9.60
N VAL A 199 26.30 2.79 9.03
CA VAL A 199 25.18 1.89 9.26
C VAL A 199 25.09 0.95 8.08
N VAL A 200 25.27 -0.34 8.33
CA VAL A 200 25.09 -1.39 7.33
C VAL A 200 23.76 -2.06 7.65
N ALA A 201 22.77 -1.84 6.79
CA ALA A 201 21.45 -2.47 6.88
C ALA A 201 21.32 -3.52 5.77
N GLY A 202 20.65 -4.62 6.07
CA GLY A 202 20.35 -5.69 5.11
C GLY A 202 20.90 -7.06 5.51
N ILE A 203 20.45 -8.08 4.79
CA ILE A 203 20.78 -9.50 5.02
C ILE A 203 22.30 -9.78 4.88
N GLY A 204 23.03 -8.97 4.11
CA GLY A 204 24.48 -9.07 3.97
C GLY A 204 25.28 -8.94 5.28
N ASN A 205 24.63 -8.51 6.36
CA ASN A 205 25.28 -8.40 7.67
C ASN A 205 25.18 -9.67 8.53
N VAL A 206 24.24 -10.56 8.21
CA VAL A 206 24.07 -11.82 8.94
C VAL A 206 25.20 -12.81 8.57
N GLY A 207 25.70 -12.73 7.33
CA GLY A 207 26.81 -13.58 6.86
C GLY A 207 28.21 -13.18 7.40
N ARG A 208 28.44 -11.89 7.68
CA ARG A 208 29.76 -11.41 8.16
C ARG A 208 30.06 -11.78 9.62
N GLY A 209 29.08 -12.22 10.38
CA GLY A 209 29.28 -12.70 11.75
C GLY A 209 29.75 -14.14 11.86
N GLN A 210 29.62 -14.93 10.78
CA GLN A 210 30.00 -16.35 10.77
C GLN A 210 31.44 -16.61 10.28
N ASP A 211 32.08 -15.64 9.63
CA ASP A 211 33.46 -15.80 9.15
C ASP A 211 34.54 -15.42 10.19
N LYS A 212 34.15 -15.29 11.46
CA LYS A 212 35.08 -14.97 12.57
C LYS A 212 34.98 -15.97 13.74
N GLN A 213 34.82 -17.24 13.42
CA GLN A 213 35.12 -18.34 14.38
C GLN A 213 36.19 -19.26 13.81
#